data_6dbd4a981b0077f7d2dcab92e937b0a0
#
_entry.id   6dbd4a981b0077f7d2dcab92e937b0a0
#
_cell.length_a   1.000
_cell.length_b   1.000
_cell.length_c   1.000
_cell.angle_alpha   90.00
_cell.angle_beta   90.00
_cell.angle_gamma   90.00
#
_symmetry.space_group_name_H-M   'P 1'
#
loop_
_entity.id
_entity.type
_entity.pdbx_description
1 polymer ?
#
loop_
_entity_poly.entity_id
_entity_poly.type
_entity_poly.pdbx_seq_one_letter_code
_entity_poly.pdbx_strand_id
1 'polypeptide(L)'
;MLDIQLLRNDIQTTVQRLAQRGFVLDTERFGELEGKRKQLQIRSEELQAQRNSLSKQIGVLMGQGKKDEAEAAKAQVAQLKTDLENIESELPQVQAALDDLLLRIPNLPHESVPVGKDETENVEVHKVGTPRTFDFDIKDHVDLGAALGLDFEKAAELSGARFSLMKGKIARLHRALAQFMLDTHTQQHGYTECYTPYIVNDSTLLGTGQLPKFGEDLFHVTRGGDETKLTQYLIPTAEVTLTNTVRDTILAEKDLPLKLTAHSPCFRSEAGSHGKDTRGLIRQHQFDKVEMVQIVQPEKSYEALEEMVGHAENILKALELPYRVITLCTGDMGFGATKTYDLEVWVPAQNTYREISSCSNCEDFQARRMKARFKDENGRNRLVHTLNGSGLAVGRTLVAVLENHQNADGSINIPAALRPYLGGLERLEADA
;
A
#
# COMPACT_ATOMS: atom_id res chain seq x y z
N MET A 1 11.11 0.99 1.39
CA MET A 1 12.07 1.98 0.87
C MET A 1 13.08 1.30 -0.03
N LEU A 2 13.72 2.04 -0.92
CA LEU A 2 14.78 1.51 -1.75
C LEU A 2 15.94 0.98 -0.92
N ASP A 3 16.67 0.01 -1.48
CA ASP A 3 17.97 -0.38 -0.93
C ASP A 3 18.96 0.78 -1.13
N ILE A 4 19.51 1.29 -0.03
CA ILE A 4 20.50 2.37 -0.05
C ILE A 4 21.77 2.00 -0.85
N GLN A 5 22.05 0.70 -1.02
CA GLN A 5 23.17 0.23 -1.84
C GLN A 5 23.05 0.63 -3.30
N LEU A 6 21.81 0.76 -3.82
CA LEU A 6 21.58 1.26 -5.18
C LEU A 6 22.09 2.69 -5.34
N LEU A 7 21.88 3.53 -4.32
CA LEU A 7 22.36 4.92 -4.32
C LEU A 7 23.87 5.02 -4.04
N ARG A 8 24.42 4.13 -3.23
CA ARG A 8 25.85 4.10 -2.92
C ARG A 8 26.71 3.59 -4.07
N ASN A 9 26.22 2.57 -4.79
CA ASN A 9 27.01 1.88 -5.80
C ASN A 9 26.83 2.47 -7.19
N ASP A 10 25.60 2.92 -7.54
CA ASP A 10 25.28 3.49 -8.88
C ASP A 10 24.12 4.50 -8.78
N ILE A 11 24.45 5.67 -8.27
CA ILE A 11 23.48 6.76 -8.12
C ILE A 11 22.95 7.25 -9.46
N GLN A 12 23.77 7.25 -10.51
CA GLN A 12 23.37 7.79 -11.82
C GLN A 12 22.26 6.94 -12.46
N THR A 13 22.43 5.63 -12.52
CA THR A 13 21.41 4.72 -13.04
C THR A 13 20.13 4.78 -12.18
N THR A 14 20.28 4.87 -10.85
CA THR A 14 19.13 4.98 -9.94
C THR A 14 18.35 6.27 -10.19
N VAL A 15 19.02 7.41 -10.35
CA VAL A 15 18.41 8.71 -10.66
C VAL A 15 17.68 8.68 -12.01
N GLN A 16 18.29 8.07 -13.04
CA GLN A 16 17.65 7.93 -14.35
C GLN A 16 16.35 7.10 -14.28
N ARG A 17 16.35 6.01 -13.54
CA ARG A 17 15.15 5.17 -13.33
C ARG A 17 14.07 5.88 -12.53
N LEU A 18 14.44 6.67 -11.51
CA LEU A 18 13.51 7.50 -10.76
C LEU A 18 12.91 8.62 -11.61
N ALA A 19 13.70 9.20 -12.51
CA ALA A 19 13.24 10.22 -13.44
C ALA A 19 12.16 9.71 -14.40
N GLN A 20 12.18 8.43 -14.77
CA GLN A 20 11.11 7.79 -15.54
C GLN A 20 9.74 7.86 -14.84
N ARG A 21 9.73 7.97 -13.50
CA ARG A 21 8.54 8.16 -12.67
C ARG A 21 8.21 9.63 -12.38
N GLY A 22 8.90 10.57 -13.04
CA GLY A 22 8.77 11.99 -12.73
C GLY A 22 9.36 12.39 -11.37
N PHE A 23 10.17 11.54 -10.73
CA PHE A 23 10.77 11.82 -9.44
C PHE A 23 12.20 12.33 -9.61
N VAL A 24 12.49 13.49 -9.01
CA VAL A 24 13.83 14.10 -8.99
C VAL A 24 14.44 13.88 -7.61
N LEU A 25 15.51 13.08 -7.57
CA LEU A 25 16.26 12.85 -6.33
C LEU A 25 17.17 14.04 -6.05
N ASP A 26 17.13 14.55 -4.82
CA ASP A 26 18.12 15.51 -4.30
C ASP A 26 19.44 14.78 -4.01
N THR A 27 20.27 14.66 -5.05
CA THR A 27 21.55 13.96 -4.99
C THR A 27 22.59 14.70 -4.15
N GLU A 28 22.52 16.04 -4.09
CA GLU A 28 23.39 16.87 -3.27
C GLU A 28 23.12 16.59 -1.79
N ARG A 29 21.85 16.68 -1.39
CA ARG A 29 21.44 16.39 -0.02
C ARG A 29 21.75 14.95 0.41
N PHE A 30 21.53 13.98 -0.47
CA PHE A 30 21.93 12.59 -0.20
C PHE A 30 23.43 12.46 0.03
N GLY A 31 24.26 13.09 -0.85
CA GLY A 31 25.71 13.07 -0.76
C GLY A 31 26.24 13.70 0.53
N GLU A 32 25.67 14.85 0.94
CA GLU A 32 26.01 15.54 2.19
C GLU A 32 25.72 14.66 3.41
N LEU A 33 24.51 14.10 3.50
CA LEU A 33 24.08 13.28 4.64
C LEU A 33 24.89 11.97 4.74
N GLU A 34 25.08 11.28 3.63
CA GLU A 34 25.83 10.03 3.57
C GLU A 34 27.34 10.27 3.86
N GLY A 35 27.89 11.35 3.29
CA GLY A 35 29.28 11.77 3.58
C GLY A 35 29.49 12.06 5.07
N LYS A 36 28.60 12.85 5.66
CA LYS A 36 28.65 13.21 7.07
C LYS A 36 28.48 11.98 7.98
N ARG A 37 27.51 11.11 7.67
CA ARG A 37 27.31 9.86 8.40
C ARG A 37 28.58 8.99 8.39
N LYS A 38 29.20 8.82 7.22
CA LYS A 38 30.43 8.05 7.05
C LYS A 38 31.60 8.64 7.83
N GLN A 39 31.76 9.96 7.78
CA GLN A 39 32.80 10.65 8.53
C GLN A 39 32.65 10.46 10.05
N LEU A 40 31.44 10.66 10.57
CA LEU A 40 31.15 10.49 12.00
C LEU A 40 31.35 9.04 12.44
N GLN A 41 30.97 8.07 11.62
CA GLN A 41 31.18 6.65 11.93
C GLN A 41 32.66 6.29 12.00
N ILE A 42 33.45 6.66 10.99
CA ILE A 42 34.89 6.43 10.95
C ILE A 42 35.55 7.09 12.16
N ARG A 43 35.19 8.35 12.45
CA ARG A 43 35.75 9.09 13.58
C ARG A 43 35.40 8.44 14.92
N SER A 44 34.17 7.95 15.07
CA SER A 44 33.79 7.17 16.28
C SER A 44 34.63 5.94 16.47
N GLU A 45 34.85 5.15 15.42
CA GLU A 45 35.65 3.93 15.45
C GLU A 45 37.14 4.24 15.83
N GLU A 46 37.72 5.31 15.23
CA GLU A 46 39.07 5.77 15.54
C GLU A 46 39.22 6.18 17.01
N LEU A 47 38.29 7.01 17.50
CA LEU A 47 38.30 7.51 18.87
C LEU A 47 38.11 6.37 19.89
N GLN A 48 37.22 5.40 19.57
CA GLN A 48 37.08 4.20 20.41
C GLN A 48 38.34 3.36 20.47
N ALA A 49 39.04 3.16 19.34
CA ALA A 49 40.28 2.43 19.27
C ALA A 49 41.38 3.15 20.08
N GLN A 50 41.48 4.48 19.92
CA GLN A 50 42.46 5.31 20.69
C GLN A 50 42.17 5.25 22.19
N ARG A 51 40.91 5.40 22.60
CA ARG A 51 40.48 5.31 24.00
C ARG A 51 40.86 3.95 24.61
N ASN A 52 40.59 2.86 23.87
CA ASN A 52 40.89 1.50 24.34
C ASN A 52 42.44 1.28 24.49
N SER A 53 43.21 1.82 23.54
CA SER A 53 44.68 1.76 23.59
C SER A 53 45.24 2.53 24.79
N LEU A 54 44.80 3.79 24.97
CA LEU A 54 45.25 4.63 26.10
C LEU A 54 44.82 4.05 27.46
N SER A 55 43.63 3.47 27.55
CA SER A 55 43.16 2.82 28.79
C SER A 55 44.06 1.64 29.19
N LYS A 56 44.53 0.84 28.23
CA LYS A 56 45.51 -0.21 28.48
C LYS A 56 46.87 0.37 28.92
N GLN A 57 47.30 1.44 28.26
CA GLN A 57 48.55 2.11 28.53
C GLN A 57 48.60 2.71 29.95
N ILE A 58 47.51 3.29 30.43
CA ILE A 58 47.35 3.78 31.80
C ILE A 58 47.65 2.67 32.82
N GLY A 59 47.09 1.46 32.60
CA GLY A 59 47.37 0.30 33.46
C GLY A 59 48.84 -0.05 33.54
N VAL A 60 49.54 -0.03 32.40
CA VAL A 60 50.99 -0.30 32.32
C VAL A 60 51.81 0.79 33.03
N LEU A 61 51.50 2.07 32.76
CA LEU A 61 52.20 3.21 33.38
C LEU A 61 52.03 3.23 34.91
N MET A 62 50.83 2.95 35.38
CA MET A 62 50.56 2.83 36.83
C MET A 62 51.35 1.68 37.46
N GLY A 63 51.44 0.53 36.79
CA GLY A 63 52.26 -0.61 37.25
C GLY A 63 53.77 -0.32 37.27
N GLN A 64 54.22 0.61 36.41
CA GLN A 64 55.64 1.06 36.36
C GLN A 64 55.96 2.23 37.33
N GLY A 65 54.95 2.74 38.05
CA GLY A 65 55.09 3.88 38.96
C GLY A 65 55.18 5.26 38.29
N LYS A 66 54.92 5.36 36.98
CA LYS A 66 54.97 6.58 36.17
C LYS A 66 53.70 7.38 36.30
N LYS A 67 53.49 7.99 37.46
CA LYS A 67 52.22 8.66 37.82
C LYS A 67 51.87 9.84 36.91
N ASP A 68 52.86 10.69 36.59
CA ASP A 68 52.62 11.90 35.77
C ASP A 68 52.22 11.55 34.33
N GLU A 69 52.85 10.52 33.72
CA GLU A 69 52.51 10.02 32.41
C GLU A 69 51.11 9.35 32.42
N ALA A 70 50.76 8.66 33.49
CA ALA A 70 49.45 8.07 33.66
C ALA A 70 48.33 9.14 33.80
N GLU A 71 48.57 10.24 34.51
CA GLU A 71 47.61 11.35 34.62
C GLU A 71 47.43 12.08 33.28
N ALA A 72 48.51 12.29 32.52
CA ALA A 72 48.42 12.84 31.18
C ALA A 72 47.57 11.94 30.25
N ALA A 73 47.77 10.62 30.31
CA ALA A 73 46.96 9.67 29.54
C ALA A 73 45.49 9.64 29.98
N LYS A 74 45.18 9.79 31.29
CA LYS A 74 43.81 9.92 31.78
C LYS A 74 43.12 11.18 31.27
N ALA A 75 43.83 12.33 31.22
CA ALA A 75 43.32 13.56 30.66
C ALA A 75 42.95 13.40 29.17
N GLN A 76 43.80 12.68 28.40
CA GLN A 76 43.51 12.35 27.01
C GLN A 76 42.25 11.45 26.87
N VAL A 77 42.14 10.42 27.72
CA VAL A 77 40.94 9.56 27.73
C VAL A 77 39.67 10.38 28.05
N ALA A 78 39.75 11.35 28.98
CA ALA A 78 38.63 12.22 29.29
C ALA A 78 38.21 13.08 28.07
N GLN A 79 39.19 13.63 27.33
CA GLN A 79 38.89 14.37 26.08
C GLN A 79 38.28 13.47 25.03
N LEU A 80 38.83 12.28 24.79
CA LEU A 80 38.29 11.31 23.85
C LEU A 80 36.85 10.89 24.22
N LYS A 81 36.53 10.82 25.51
CA LYS A 81 35.18 10.55 25.97
C LYS A 81 34.19 11.67 25.56
N THR A 82 34.58 12.93 25.77
CA THR A 82 33.80 14.10 25.38
C THR A 82 33.57 14.13 23.86
N ASP A 83 34.62 13.85 23.08
CA ASP A 83 34.53 13.82 21.62
C ASP A 83 33.59 12.69 21.13
N LEU A 84 33.62 11.51 21.78
CA LEU A 84 32.70 10.41 21.51
C LEU A 84 31.25 10.76 21.86
N GLU A 85 31.01 11.39 23.01
CA GLU A 85 29.69 11.84 23.43
C GLU A 85 29.07 12.82 22.40
N ASN A 86 29.87 13.72 21.82
CA ASN A 86 29.44 14.62 20.75
C ASN A 86 29.02 13.84 19.50
N ILE A 87 29.82 12.85 19.10
CA ILE A 87 29.49 12.00 17.93
C ILE A 87 28.25 11.15 18.20
N GLU A 88 28.12 10.56 19.40
CA GLU A 88 26.96 9.78 19.82
C GLU A 88 25.66 10.62 19.84
N SER A 89 25.77 11.93 20.02
CA SER A 89 24.64 12.86 19.91
C SER A 89 24.34 13.22 18.45
N GLU A 90 25.34 13.42 17.60
CA GLU A 90 25.18 13.92 16.23
C GLU A 90 24.84 12.81 15.23
N LEU A 91 25.47 11.64 15.33
CA LEU A 91 25.27 10.54 14.38
C LEU A 91 23.82 10.07 14.26
N PRO A 92 23.04 9.90 15.35
CA PRO A 92 21.63 9.56 15.24
C PRO A 92 20.79 10.61 14.52
N GLN A 93 21.13 11.90 14.66
CA GLN A 93 20.42 13.00 13.97
C GLN A 93 20.66 12.95 12.46
N VAL A 94 21.91 12.72 12.05
CA VAL A 94 22.27 12.57 10.64
C VAL A 94 21.63 11.32 10.04
N GLN A 95 21.61 10.20 10.79
CA GLN A 95 20.94 8.98 10.37
C GLN A 95 19.44 9.18 10.21
N ALA A 96 18.78 9.86 11.15
CA ALA A 96 17.36 10.16 11.07
C ALA A 96 17.02 11.04 9.85
N ALA A 97 17.86 12.03 9.53
CA ALA A 97 17.68 12.88 8.35
C ALA A 97 17.88 12.09 7.04
N LEU A 98 18.83 11.15 7.01
CA LEU A 98 19.05 10.25 5.88
C LEU A 98 17.85 9.29 5.71
N ASP A 99 17.38 8.71 6.80
CA ASP A 99 16.22 7.81 6.80
C ASP A 99 14.94 8.53 6.31
N ASP A 100 14.70 9.77 6.74
CA ASP A 100 13.57 10.57 6.25
C ASP A 100 13.66 10.83 4.74
N LEU A 101 14.86 11.16 4.24
CA LEU A 101 15.09 11.31 2.80
C LEU A 101 14.77 10.00 2.05
N LEU A 102 15.29 8.87 2.52
CA LEU A 102 15.08 7.56 1.89
C LEU A 102 13.61 7.13 1.91
N LEU A 103 12.88 7.44 2.98
CA LEU A 103 11.46 7.13 3.11
C LEU A 103 10.57 7.88 2.09
N ARG A 104 11.07 8.95 1.48
CA ARG A 104 10.35 9.77 0.48
C ARG A 104 10.66 9.39 -0.96
N ILE A 105 11.59 8.48 -1.19
CA ILE A 105 11.97 8.01 -2.53
C ILE A 105 11.01 6.87 -2.94
N PRO A 106 10.34 6.95 -4.12
CA PRO A 106 9.47 5.88 -4.59
C PRO A 106 10.28 4.64 -5.00
N ASN A 107 9.58 3.51 -5.16
CA ASN A 107 10.20 2.31 -5.70
C ASN A 107 10.61 2.49 -7.17
N LEU A 108 11.57 1.70 -7.63
CA LEU A 108 12.01 1.71 -9.03
C LEU A 108 11.04 0.91 -9.91
N PRO A 109 10.75 1.37 -11.14
CA PRO A 109 9.95 0.60 -12.06
C PRO A 109 10.70 -0.65 -12.53
N HIS A 110 9.99 -1.77 -12.69
CA HIS A 110 10.52 -2.95 -13.36
C HIS A 110 10.77 -2.65 -14.84
N GLU A 111 11.75 -3.33 -15.46
CA GLU A 111 12.14 -3.10 -16.86
C GLU A 111 11.01 -3.32 -17.88
N SER A 112 10.03 -4.16 -17.55
CA SER A 112 8.86 -4.43 -18.39
C SER A 112 7.76 -3.36 -18.32
N VAL A 113 7.91 -2.35 -17.47
CA VAL A 113 6.91 -1.29 -17.30
C VAL A 113 7.08 -0.27 -18.42
N PRO A 114 6.00 0.09 -19.14
CA PRO A 114 6.05 1.11 -20.17
C PRO A 114 6.40 2.46 -19.57
N VAL A 115 7.31 3.20 -20.22
CA VAL A 115 7.68 4.56 -19.83
C VAL A 115 6.59 5.50 -20.30
N GLY A 116 6.05 6.31 -19.40
CA GLY A 116 5.00 7.30 -19.69
C GLY A 116 4.86 8.31 -18.56
N LYS A 117 4.12 9.39 -18.79
CA LYS A 117 3.96 10.51 -17.84
C LYS A 117 2.75 10.38 -16.94
N ASP A 118 1.64 9.87 -17.47
CA ASP A 118 0.35 9.84 -16.81
C ASP A 118 -0.52 8.67 -17.34
N GLU A 119 -1.76 8.58 -16.86
CA GLU A 119 -2.71 7.53 -17.18
C GLU A 119 -3.03 7.38 -18.67
N THR A 120 -2.78 8.40 -19.49
CA THR A 120 -3.05 8.33 -20.95
C THR A 120 -2.06 7.46 -21.69
N GLU A 121 -0.93 7.15 -21.07
CA GLU A 121 0.16 6.32 -21.64
C GLU A 121 0.17 4.89 -21.05
N ASN A 122 -0.84 4.53 -20.27
CA ASN A 122 -1.04 3.14 -19.83
C ASN A 122 -1.33 2.23 -21.03
N VAL A 123 -0.87 0.99 -20.95
CA VAL A 123 -0.93 0.04 -22.06
C VAL A 123 -1.98 -1.02 -21.80
N GLU A 124 -2.95 -1.15 -22.71
CA GLU A 124 -3.93 -2.23 -22.67
C GLU A 124 -3.29 -3.58 -22.94
N VAL A 125 -3.51 -4.53 -22.02
CA VAL A 125 -3.02 -5.90 -22.14
C VAL A 125 -4.05 -6.75 -22.88
N HIS A 126 -5.30 -6.74 -22.41
CA HIS A 126 -6.42 -7.44 -23.06
C HIS A 126 -7.77 -6.90 -22.57
N LYS A 127 -8.81 -7.25 -23.32
CA LYS A 127 -10.22 -7.02 -22.99
C LYS A 127 -10.98 -8.34 -22.89
N VAL A 128 -11.98 -8.37 -22.01
CA VAL A 128 -12.88 -9.51 -21.82
C VAL A 128 -14.33 -9.02 -21.81
N GLY A 129 -15.18 -9.70 -22.56
CA GLY A 129 -16.57 -9.34 -22.71
C GLY A 129 -16.77 -8.16 -23.67
N THR A 130 -18.02 -8.00 -24.09
CA THR A 130 -18.45 -6.89 -24.96
C THR A 130 -19.47 -6.05 -24.22
N PRO A 131 -19.30 -4.71 -24.16
CA PRO A 131 -20.30 -3.83 -23.60
C PRO A 131 -21.69 -4.08 -24.22
N ARG A 132 -22.70 -4.22 -23.37
CA ARG A 132 -24.09 -4.44 -23.81
C ARG A 132 -24.59 -3.22 -24.55
N THR A 133 -25.25 -3.45 -25.67
CA THR A 133 -26.05 -2.43 -26.37
C THR A 133 -27.47 -2.46 -25.80
N PHE A 134 -27.98 -1.30 -25.40
CA PHE A 134 -29.32 -1.14 -24.84
C PHE A 134 -30.24 -0.58 -25.89
N ASP A 135 -31.47 -1.06 -25.91
CA ASP A 135 -32.60 -0.59 -26.80
C ASP A 135 -33.52 0.39 -26.06
N PHE A 136 -33.08 0.90 -24.91
CA PHE A 136 -33.78 1.86 -24.07
C PHE A 136 -32.78 2.89 -23.49
N ASP A 137 -33.32 4.00 -22.97
CA ASP A 137 -32.52 5.02 -22.31
C ASP A 137 -32.00 4.50 -20.97
N ILE A 138 -30.68 4.32 -20.86
CA ILE A 138 -30.02 3.81 -19.65
C ILE A 138 -29.99 4.87 -18.56
N LYS A 139 -30.06 4.39 -17.31
CA LYS A 139 -29.88 5.22 -16.12
C LYS A 139 -28.49 4.97 -15.50
N ASP A 140 -27.98 5.97 -14.81
CA ASP A 140 -26.78 5.77 -13.97
C ASP A 140 -27.13 5.06 -12.65
N HIS A 141 -26.11 4.61 -11.94
CA HIS A 141 -26.28 3.90 -10.68
C HIS A 141 -26.94 4.73 -9.57
N VAL A 142 -26.88 6.06 -9.64
CA VAL A 142 -27.53 6.95 -8.65
C VAL A 142 -29.05 6.89 -8.84
N ASP A 143 -29.51 7.04 -10.06
CA ASP A 143 -30.94 7.01 -10.36
C ASP A 143 -31.53 5.60 -10.18
N LEU A 144 -30.82 4.55 -10.62
CA LEU A 144 -31.18 3.15 -10.36
C LEU A 144 -31.24 2.83 -8.88
N GLY A 145 -30.17 3.24 -8.16
CA GLY A 145 -29.98 2.95 -6.74
C GLY A 145 -30.97 3.65 -5.83
N ALA A 146 -31.41 4.86 -6.19
CA ALA A 146 -32.37 5.63 -5.40
C ALA A 146 -33.67 4.84 -5.15
N ALA A 147 -34.21 4.19 -6.19
CA ALA A 147 -35.40 3.36 -6.08
C ALA A 147 -35.18 2.06 -5.25
N LEU A 148 -33.94 1.65 -5.08
CA LEU A 148 -33.53 0.45 -4.33
C LEU A 148 -33.03 0.75 -2.91
N GLY A 149 -32.99 2.03 -2.52
CA GLY A 149 -32.61 2.47 -1.17
C GLY A 149 -31.22 3.09 -1.03
N LEU A 150 -30.56 3.51 -2.12
CA LEU A 150 -29.34 4.30 -2.10
C LEU A 150 -29.68 5.77 -1.86
N ASP A 151 -29.10 6.39 -0.83
CA ASP A 151 -29.49 7.71 -0.32
C ASP A 151 -28.26 8.56 -0.01
N PHE A 152 -27.89 9.45 -0.93
CA PHE A 152 -26.77 10.36 -0.76
C PHE A 152 -27.14 11.61 0.05
N GLU A 153 -28.38 12.06 -0.01
CA GLU A 153 -28.84 13.25 0.75
C GLU A 153 -28.79 12.98 2.23
N LYS A 154 -29.34 11.85 2.68
CA LYS A 154 -29.29 11.45 4.06
C LYS A 154 -27.86 11.16 4.54
N ALA A 155 -27.02 10.60 3.71
CA ALA A 155 -25.60 10.42 4.03
C ALA A 155 -24.88 11.76 4.21
N ALA A 156 -25.21 12.77 3.38
CA ALA A 156 -24.64 14.11 3.52
C ALA A 156 -25.05 14.81 4.82
N GLU A 157 -26.28 14.60 5.28
CA GLU A 157 -26.72 15.09 6.61
C GLU A 157 -25.94 14.42 7.75
N LEU A 158 -25.58 13.15 7.60
CA LEU A 158 -24.87 12.37 8.62
C LEU A 158 -23.37 12.69 8.69
N SER A 159 -22.74 12.87 7.53
CA SER A 159 -21.26 12.89 7.45
C SER A 159 -20.70 13.87 6.41
N GLY A 160 -21.53 14.53 5.62
CA GLY A 160 -21.09 15.41 4.54
C GLY A 160 -21.08 14.74 3.18
N ALA A 161 -20.49 15.42 2.19
CA ALA A 161 -20.36 14.93 0.83
C ALA A 161 -19.45 13.70 0.75
N ARG A 162 -19.56 12.92 -0.33
CA ARG A 162 -18.73 11.72 -0.59
C ARG A 162 -18.92 10.59 0.44
N PHE A 163 -20.09 10.52 1.06
CA PHE A 163 -20.58 9.38 1.82
C PHE A 163 -21.89 8.85 1.20
N SER A 164 -22.21 7.61 1.46
CA SER A 164 -23.44 6.97 0.98
C SER A 164 -24.16 6.26 2.12
N LEU A 165 -25.48 6.27 2.06
CA LEU A 165 -26.35 5.46 2.92
C LEU A 165 -27.07 4.47 2.03
N MET A 166 -27.07 3.21 2.43
CA MET A 166 -27.77 2.12 1.72
C MET A 166 -28.80 1.50 2.65
N LYS A 167 -30.02 1.32 2.15
CA LYS A 167 -31.15 0.70 2.87
C LYS A 167 -31.74 -0.45 2.06
N GLY A 168 -32.29 -1.44 2.73
CA GLY A 168 -33.07 -2.51 2.11
C GLY A 168 -32.31 -3.31 1.06
N LYS A 169 -32.82 -3.34 -0.15
CA LYS A 169 -32.34 -4.19 -1.25
C LYS A 169 -30.92 -3.86 -1.69
N ILE A 170 -30.58 -2.57 -1.78
CA ILE A 170 -29.24 -2.13 -2.19
C ILE A 170 -28.19 -2.49 -1.14
N ALA A 171 -28.49 -2.33 0.15
CA ALA A 171 -27.60 -2.72 1.24
C ALA A 171 -27.35 -4.23 1.24
N ARG A 172 -28.40 -5.01 0.97
CA ARG A 172 -28.27 -6.47 0.85
C ARG A 172 -27.41 -6.87 -0.34
N LEU A 173 -27.57 -6.21 -1.49
CA LEU A 173 -26.75 -6.46 -2.69
C LEU A 173 -25.28 -6.10 -2.44
N HIS A 174 -25.01 -4.96 -1.82
CA HIS A 174 -23.66 -4.54 -1.45
C HIS A 174 -22.96 -5.58 -0.54
N ARG A 175 -23.66 -6.05 0.50
CA ARG A 175 -23.16 -7.11 1.39
C ARG A 175 -22.95 -8.43 0.63
N ALA A 176 -23.86 -8.81 -0.24
CA ALA A 176 -23.76 -10.02 -1.06
C ALA A 176 -22.52 -10.01 -1.96
N LEU A 177 -22.19 -8.87 -2.57
CA LEU A 177 -20.99 -8.69 -3.37
C LEU A 177 -19.72 -8.91 -2.54
N ALA A 178 -19.61 -8.28 -1.38
CA ALA A 178 -18.46 -8.45 -0.50
C ALA A 178 -18.29 -9.90 -0.03
N GLN A 179 -19.39 -10.55 0.36
CA GLN A 179 -19.38 -11.95 0.80
C GLN A 179 -19.00 -12.90 -0.34
N PHE A 180 -19.55 -12.70 -1.52
CA PHE A 180 -19.21 -13.47 -2.73
C PHE A 180 -17.72 -13.36 -3.06
N MET A 181 -17.13 -12.16 -3.01
CA MET A 181 -15.70 -11.95 -3.24
C MET A 181 -14.85 -12.69 -2.21
N LEU A 182 -15.14 -12.53 -0.92
CA LEU A 182 -14.41 -13.23 0.15
C LEU A 182 -14.48 -14.75 0.01
N ASP A 183 -15.66 -15.29 -0.22
CA ASP A 183 -15.85 -16.73 -0.36
C ASP A 183 -15.09 -17.27 -1.58
N THR A 184 -15.09 -16.54 -2.68
CA THR A 184 -14.32 -16.92 -3.88
C THR A 184 -12.83 -16.94 -3.59
N HIS A 185 -12.28 -15.90 -2.96
CA HIS A 185 -10.84 -15.85 -2.67
C HIS A 185 -10.42 -16.89 -1.65
N THR A 186 -11.22 -17.14 -0.64
CA THR A 186 -10.88 -18.13 0.41
C THR A 186 -11.05 -19.57 -0.06
N GLN A 187 -12.12 -19.87 -0.81
CA GLN A 187 -12.45 -21.24 -1.20
C GLN A 187 -11.78 -21.69 -2.50
N GLN A 188 -11.53 -20.77 -3.43
CA GLN A 188 -11.01 -21.10 -4.76
C GLN A 188 -9.57 -20.63 -5.00
N HIS A 189 -9.16 -19.52 -4.37
CA HIS A 189 -7.86 -18.91 -4.65
C HIS A 189 -6.83 -19.12 -3.52
N GLY A 190 -7.22 -19.81 -2.44
CA GLY A 190 -6.32 -20.21 -1.36
C GLY A 190 -5.90 -19.09 -0.41
N TYR A 191 -6.67 -17.99 -0.35
CA TYR A 191 -6.44 -16.93 0.63
C TYR A 191 -7.00 -17.31 2.00
N THR A 192 -6.31 -16.88 3.05
CA THR A 192 -6.81 -16.93 4.43
C THR A 192 -7.54 -15.63 4.73
N GLU A 193 -8.80 -15.72 5.13
CA GLU A 193 -9.57 -14.57 5.58
C GLU A 193 -9.06 -14.04 6.91
N CYS A 194 -8.92 -12.72 7.00
CA CYS A 194 -8.50 -12.00 8.19
C CYS A 194 -9.55 -10.95 8.57
N TYR A 195 -9.77 -10.81 9.86
CA TYR A 195 -10.44 -9.64 10.45
C TYR A 195 -9.38 -8.78 11.13
N THR A 196 -9.23 -7.54 10.69
CA THR A 196 -8.12 -6.66 11.12
C THR A 196 -8.63 -5.37 11.76
N PRO A 197 -7.83 -4.70 12.60
CA PRO A 197 -8.15 -3.36 13.10
C PRO A 197 -8.30 -2.35 11.95
N TYR A 198 -9.25 -1.43 12.07
CA TYR A 198 -9.44 -0.32 11.12
C TYR A 198 -8.77 0.97 11.58
N ILE A 199 -8.39 1.05 12.85
CA ILE A 199 -7.60 2.13 13.43
C ILE A 199 -6.20 1.59 13.67
N VAL A 200 -5.19 2.27 13.10
CA VAL A 200 -3.80 1.81 13.10
C VAL A 200 -2.84 2.89 13.59
N ASN A 201 -1.68 2.46 14.03
CA ASN A 201 -0.57 3.35 14.40
C ASN A 201 0.15 3.88 13.15
N ASP A 202 0.86 4.99 13.29
CA ASP A 202 1.73 5.58 12.27
C ASP A 202 2.75 4.57 11.72
N SER A 203 3.35 3.78 12.60
CA SER A 203 4.33 2.77 12.23
C SER A 203 3.80 1.72 11.25
N THR A 204 2.50 1.41 11.31
CA THR A 204 1.84 0.49 10.38
C THR A 204 1.75 1.10 8.98
N LEU A 205 1.41 2.38 8.90
CA LEU A 205 1.35 3.14 7.64
C LEU A 205 2.75 3.43 7.05
N LEU A 206 3.76 3.58 7.90
CA LEU A 206 5.17 3.64 7.47
C LEU A 206 5.60 2.33 6.80
N GLY A 207 5.18 1.19 7.34
CA GLY A 207 5.52 -0.13 6.81
C GLY A 207 5.11 -0.33 5.37
N THR A 208 3.91 0.09 5.00
CA THR A 208 3.35 -0.04 3.65
C THR A 208 3.54 1.19 2.75
N GLY A 209 4.10 2.29 3.28
CA GLY A 209 4.54 3.43 2.47
C GLY A 209 3.55 4.57 2.33
N GLN A 210 2.41 4.55 3.04
CA GLN A 210 1.49 5.70 3.08
C GLN A 210 2.11 6.88 3.80
N LEU A 211 2.84 6.64 4.88
CA LEU A 211 3.64 7.66 5.56
C LEU A 211 5.12 7.54 5.16
N PRO A 212 5.88 8.65 5.23
CA PRO A 212 5.46 9.99 5.66
C PRO A 212 4.78 10.83 4.56
N LYS A 213 4.78 10.38 3.29
CA LYS A 213 4.45 11.22 2.13
C LYS A 213 2.98 11.59 2.01
N PHE A 214 2.06 10.66 2.30
CA PHE A 214 0.62 10.77 2.01
C PHE A 214 -0.22 11.03 3.27
N GLY A 215 0.32 11.70 4.28
CA GLY A 215 -0.40 11.98 5.52
C GLY A 215 -1.68 12.80 5.32
N GLU A 216 -1.74 13.67 4.29
CA GLU A 216 -2.92 14.49 3.97
C GLU A 216 -4.08 13.66 3.40
N ASP A 217 -3.81 12.48 2.83
CA ASP A 217 -4.82 11.57 2.30
C ASP A 217 -5.48 10.69 3.38
N LEU A 218 -5.01 10.77 4.62
CA LEU A 218 -5.45 9.93 5.72
C LEU A 218 -6.44 10.64 6.65
N PHE A 219 -7.41 9.89 7.15
CA PHE A 219 -8.21 10.30 8.30
C PHE A 219 -7.45 10.06 9.59
N HIS A 220 -7.27 11.10 10.39
CA HIS A 220 -6.61 11.05 11.69
C HIS A 220 -7.63 10.79 12.79
N VAL A 221 -7.26 10.00 13.78
CA VAL A 221 -8.10 9.62 14.91
C VAL A 221 -7.40 9.99 16.22
N THR A 222 -8.12 10.63 17.12
CA THR A 222 -7.69 10.88 18.50
C THR A 222 -8.65 10.19 19.45
N ARG A 223 -8.11 9.60 20.52
CA ARG A 223 -8.94 9.04 21.59
C ARG A 223 -9.38 10.13 22.55
N GLY A 224 -10.65 10.14 22.93
CA GLY A 224 -11.13 10.99 24.00
C GLY A 224 -10.43 10.64 25.33
N GLY A 225 -9.91 11.65 26.03
CA GLY A 225 -9.20 11.46 27.29
C GLY A 225 -7.78 10.93 27.20
N ASP A 226 -7.21 10.76 26.01
CA ASP A 226 -5.83 10.33 25.84
C ASP A 226 -4.87 11.53 26.00
N GLU A 227 -4.14 11.54 27.11
CA GLU A 227 -3.13 12.56 27.42
C GLU A 227 -1.84 12.41 26.58
N THR A 228 -1.60 11.22 26.00
CA THR A 228 -0.39 10.94 25.23
C THR A 228 -0.35 11.64 23.88
N LYS A 229 -1.50 12.15 23.40
CA LYS A 229 -1.69 12.78 22.08
C LYS A 229 -1.20 11.90 20.93
N LEU A 230 -1.25 10.58 21.10
CA LEU A 230 -0.86 9.63 20.06
C LEU A 230 -1.84 9.75 18.88
N THR A 231 -1.32 10.08 17.71
CA THR A 231 -2.11 10.11 16.48
C THR A 231 -2.25 8.68 15.95
N GLN A 232 -3.49 8.25 15.75
CA GLN A 232 -3.82 7.04 15.03
C GLN A 232 -4.58 7.42 13.75
N TYR A 233 -4.79 6.45 12.88
CA TYR A 233 -5.36 6.68 11.56
C TYR A 233 -6.39 5.61 11.23
N LEU A 234 -7.44 5.99 10.49
CA LEU A 234 -8.30 5.03 9.82
C LEU A 234 -7.57 4.47 8.59
N ILE A 235 -7.68 3.17 8.37
CA ILE A 235 -7.00 2.52 7.23
C ILE A 235 -7.54 3.01 5.88
N PRO A 236 -6.68 3.37 4.92
CA PRO A 236 -7.10 3.67 3.55
C PRO A 236 -7.33 2.41 2.72
N THR A 237 -6.88 1.27 3.19
CA THR A 237 -6.94 -0.06 2.59
C THR A 237 -6.56 -1.13 3.63
N ALA A 238 -7.12 -2.32 3.54
CA ALA A 238 -6.70 -3.45 4.38
C ALA A 238 -5.28 -3.96 4.04
N GLU A 239 -4.70 -3.56 2.91
CA GLU A 239 -3.28 -3.78 2.61
C GLU A 239 -2.40 -3.39 3.80
N VAL A 240 -2.68 -2.25 4.42
CA VAL A 240 -1.91 -1.72 5.56
C VAL A 240 -1.83 -2.73 6.70
N THR A 241 -2.94 -3.30 7.09
CA THR A 241 -3.00 -4.25 8.20
C THR A 241 -2.54 -5.64 7.81
N LEU A 242 -2.97 -6.15 6.65
CA LEU A 242 -2.61 -7.48 6.18
C LEU A 242 -1.09 -7.62 5.95
N THR A 243 -0.48 -6.65 5.28
CA THR A 243 0.96 -6.69 4.98
C THR A 243 1.80 -6.57 6.25
N ASN A 244 1.38 -5.76 7.22
CA ASN A 244 2.10 -5.60 8.49
C ASN A 244 1.99 -6.81 9.45
N THR A 245 1.21 -7.84 9.13
CA THR A 245 1.19 -9.09 9.92
C THR A 245 2.55 -9.77 10.00
N VAL A 246 3.44 -9.51 9.04
CA VAL A 246 4.81 -10.06 9.00
C VAL A 246 5.89 -9.05 9.43
N ARG A 247 5.49 -7.92 10.01
CA ARG A 247 6.43 -6.90 10.50
C ARG A 247 7.35 -7.47 11.57
N ASP A 248 8.64 -7.11 11.50
CA ASP A 248 9.71 -7.57 12.39
C ASP A 248 9.78 -9.11 12.54
N THR A 249 9.31 -9.84 11.54
CA THR A 249 9.23 -11.31 11.56
C THR A 249 10.26 -11.93 10.62
N ILE A 250 10.79 -13.08 11.02
CA ILE A 250 11.57 -13.98 10.17
C ILE A 250 10.74 -15.24 9.96
N LEU A 251 10.18 -15.37 8.77
CA LEU A 251 9.36 -16.52 8.39
C LEU A 251 10.24 -17.74 8.05
N ALA A 252 9.69 -18.94 8.19
CA ALA A 252 10.29 -20.11 7.56
C ALA A 252 9.94 -20.12 6.06
N GLU A 253 10.87 -20.54 5.22
CA GLU A 253 10.66 -20.60 3.76
C GLU A 253 9.43 -21.44 3.38
N LYS A 254 9.19 -22.55 4.10
CA LYS A 254 8.05 -23.44 3.91
C LYS A 254 6.69 -22.79 4.18
N ASP A 255 6.65 -21.67 4.90
CA ASP A 255 5.44 -20.94 5.25
C ASP A 255 5.04 -19.95 4.12
N LEU A 256 5.88 -19.81 3.09
CA LEU A 256 5.62 -18.98 1.92
C LEU A 256 5.05 -19.82 0.75
N PRO A 257 4.13 -19.29 -0.04
CA PRO A 257 3.54 -17.95 0.05
C PRO A 257 2.49 -17.84 1.14
N LEU A 258 2.40 -16.67 1.80
CA LEU A 258 1.25 -16.30 2.61
C LEU A 258 0.27 -15.53 1.72
N LYS A 259 -0.96 -16.01 1.64
CA LYS A 259 -2.07 -15.37 0.91
C LYS A 259 -3.14 -14.96 1.92
N LEU A 260 -3.34 -13.65 2.07
CA LEU A 260 -4.26 -13.07 3.06
C LEU A 260 -5.31 -12.23 2.36
N THR A 261 -6.54 -12.25 2.85
CA THR A 261 -7.63 -11.40 2.34
C THR A 261 -8.47 -10.87 3.48
N ALA A 262 -9.01 -9.67 3.30
CA ALA A 262 -9.95 -9.07 4.23
C ALA A 262 -10.96 -8.19 3.49
N HIS A 263 -12.21 -8.24 3.94
CA HIS A 263 -13.20 -7.23 3.64
C HIS A 263 -13.15 -6.16 4.73
N SER A 264 -12.98 -4.92 4.34
CA SER A 264 -12.99 -3.80 5.29
C SER A 264 -13.59 -2.54 4.67
N PRO A 265 -14.12 -1.62 5.49
CA PRO A 265 -14.22 -0.22 5.10
C PRO A 265 -12.81 0.33 4.88
N CYS A 266 -12.70 1.28 3.95
CA CYS A 266 -11.50 2.01 3.63
C CYS A 266 -11.82 3.51 3.69
N PHE A 267 -10.88 4.31 4.19
CA PHE A 267 -11.11 5.73 4.45
C PHE A 267 -10.03 6.57 3.76
N ARG A 268 -10.46 7.49 2.89
CA ARG A 268 -9.55 8.39 2.16
C ARG A 268 -10.10 9.80 2.16
N SER A 269 -9.25 10.78 2.52
CA SER A 269 -9.65 12.20 2.50
C SER A 269 -9.82 12.76 1.10
N GLU A 270 -9.31 12.07 0.07
CA GLU A 270 -9.41 12.47 -1.33
C GLU A 270 -8.86 13.88 -1.60
N ALA A 271 -7.76 14.26 -0.91
CA ALA A 271 -7.20 15.60 -0.89
C ALA A 271 -6.85 16.14 -2.29
N GLY A 272 -6.45 15.27 -3.24
CA GLY A 272 -6.09 15.66 -4.61
C GLY A 272 -7.22 15.61 -5.64
N SER A 273 -8.49 15.31 -5.24
CA SER A 273 -9.57 14.98 -6.18
C SER A 273 -10.71 16.00 -6.24
N HIS A 274 -10.42 17.28 -6.00
CA HIS A 274 -11.43 18.33 -6.05
C HIS A 274 -12.16 18.36 -7.39
N GLY A 275 -13.50 18.31 -7.37
CA GLY A 275 -14.36 18.38 -8.56
C GLY A 275 -14.42 17.13 -9.42
N LYS A 276 -13.67 16.07 -9.10
CA LYS A 276 -13.72 14.79 -9.83
C LYS A 276 -14.73 13.85 -9.19
N ASP A 277 -15.55 13.16 -10.04
CA ASP A 277 -16.50 12.13 -9.60
C ASP A 277 -17.32 12.54 -8.36
N THR A 278 -17.92 13.73 -8.39
CA THR A 278 -18.65 14.30 -7.25
C THR A 278 -20.03 13.65 -7.05
N ARG A 279 -20.56 12.96 -8.06
CA ARG A 279 -21.83 12.26 -8.03
C ARG A 279 -21.61 10.74 -7.99
N GLY A 280 -22.32 10.06 -7.12
CA GLY A 280 -22.37 8.60 -7.07
C GLY A 280 -21.29 7.95 -6.22
N LEU A 281 -21.06 6.65 -6.46
CA LEU A 281 -20.22 5.77 -5.63
C LEU A 281 -18.78 5.63 -6.12
N ILE A 282 -18.39 6.27 -7.22
CA ILE A 282 -17.07 6.06 -7.83
C ILE A 282 -15.94 6.56 -6.91
N ARG A 283 -16.16 7.69 -6.21
CA ARG A 283 -15.17 8.30 -5.35
C ARG A 283 -15.81 8.75 -4.03
N GLN A 284 -15.49 8.01 -2.96
CA GLN A 284 -16.07 8.20 -1.64
C GLN A 284 -14.98 8.32 -0.57
N HIS A 285 -15.26 9.08 0.50
CA HIS A 285 -14.41 9.12 1.71
C HIS A 285 -14.40 7.80 2.47
N GLN A 286 -15.52 7.08 2.42
CA GLN A 286 -15.67 5.74 2.99
C GLN A 286 -16.21 4.80 1.92
N PHE A 287 -15.53 3.70 1.67
CA PHE A 287 -15.95 2.65 0.74
C PHE A 287 -15.47 1.29 1.23
N ASP A 288 -16.10 0.23 0.77
CA ASP A 288 -15.73 -1.14 1.11
C ASP A 288 -14.86 -1.76 0.03
N LYS A 289 -13.87 -2.52 0.45
CA LYS A 289 -12.98 -3.26 -0.43
C LYS A 289 -12.65 -4.64 0.14
N VAL A 290 -12.63 -5.62 -0.73
CA VAL A 290 -12.00 -6.92 -0.45
C VAL A 290 -10.57 -6.84 -0.95
N GLU A 291 -9.61 -6.90 -0.05
CA GLU A 291 -8.19 -6.78 -0.34
C GLU A 291 -7.53 -8.15 -0.38
N MET A 292 -6.62 -8.32 -1.32
CA MET A 292 -5.74 -9.49 -1.43
C MET A 292 -4.30 -9.05 -1.17
N VAL A 293 -3.57 -9.78 -0.32
CA VAL A 293 -2.15 -9.57 -0.07
C VAL A 293 -1.44 -10.92 -0.23
N GLN A 294 -0.29 -10.91 -0.90
CA GLN A 294 0.61 -12.05 -0.94
C GLN A 294 1.99 -11.66 -0.42
N ILE A 295 2.54 -12.51 0.44
CA ILE A 295 3.92 -12.43 0.94
C ILE A 295 4.63 -13.65 0.36
N VAL A 296 5.66 -13.40 -0.44
CA VAL A 296 6.26 -14.44 -1.28
C VAL A 296 7.80 -14.38 -1.27
N GLN A 297 8.42 -15.45 -1.73
CA GLN A 297 9.84 -15.43 -2.09
C GLN A 297 10.08 -14.48 -3.26
N PRO A 298 11.23 -13.78 -3.32
CA PRO A 298 11.54 -12.85 -4.41
C PRO A 298 11.40 -13.45 -5.81
N GLU A 299 11.83 -14.69 -5.99
CA GLU A 299 11.82 -15.39 -7.27
C GLU A 299 10.41 -15.72 -7.80
N LYS A 300 9.40 -15.65 -6.91
CA LYS A 300 7.99 -15.97 -7.19
C LYS A 300 7.10 -14.76 -7.35
N SER A 301 7.61 -13.54 -7.13
CA SER A 301 6.74 -12.36 -6.99
C SER A 301 6.05 -11.95 -8.29
N TYR A 302 6.67 -12.14 -9.45
CA TYR A 302 6.03 -11.81 -10.73
C TYR A 302 5.01 -12.86 -11.16
N GLU A 303 5.26 -14.14 -10.88
CA GLU A 303 4.26 -15.20 -11.04
C GLU A 303 3.04 -14.95 -10.13
N ALA A 304 3.30 -14.55 -8.88
CA ALA A 304 2.25 -14.17 -7.93
C ALA A 304 1.43 -12.95 -8.37
N LEU A 305 2.05 -11.97 -9.06
CA LEU A 305 1.33 -10.83 -9.62
C LEU A 305 0.35 -11.27 -10.70
N GLU A 306 0.78 -12.08 -11.65
CA GLU A 306 -0.08 -12.63 -12.72
C GLU A 306 -1.23 -13.47 -12.13
N GLU A 307 -0.93 -14.28 -11.12
CA GLU A 307 -1.94 -15.06 -10.39
C GLU A 307 -2.98 -14.14 -9.72
N MET A 308 -2.55 -13.09 -9.03
CA MET A 308 -3.42 -12.13 -8.34
C MET A 308 -4.35 -11.40 -9.32
N VAL A 309 -3.85 -10.98 -10.47
CA VAL A 309 -4.66 -10.41 -11.55
C VAL A 309 -5.73 -11.40 -11.99
N GLY A 310 -5.38 -12.67 -12.21
CA GLY A 310 -6.32 -13.73 -12.55
C GLY A 310 -7.41 -13.93 -11.49
N HIS A 311 -7.07 -13.80 -10.20
CA HIS A 311 -8.05 -13.87 -9.11
C HIS A 311 -9.07 -12.72 -9.14
N ALA A 312 -8.62 -11.51 -9.43
CA ALA A 312 -9.51 -10.36 -9.61
C ALA A 312 -10.39 -10.51 -10.87
N GLU A 313 -9.82 -10.98 -11.98
CA GLU A 313 -10.55 -11.28 -13.20
C GLU A 313 -11.66 -12.31 -13.00
N ASN A 314 -11.42 -13.34 -12.18
CA ASN A 314 -12.41 -14.38 -11.89
C ASN A 314 -13.68 -13.82 -11.25
N ILE A 315 -13.55 -12.78 -10.39
CA ILE A 315 -14.73 -12.08 -9.84
C ILE A 315 -15.51 -11.37 -10.94
N LEU A 316 -14.83 -10.61 -11.81
CA LEU A 316 -15.47 -9.89 -12.91
C LEU A 316 -16.16 -10.83 -13.91
N LYS A 317 -15.52 -11.95 -14.25
CA LYS A 317 -16.07 -12.99 -15.12
C LYS A 317 -17.33 -13.62 -14.52
N ALA A 318 -17.29 -13.97 -13.24
CA ALA A 318 -18.44 -14.56 -12.54
C ALA A 318 -19.63 -13.59 -12.40
N LEU A 319 -19.37 -12.29 -12.37
CA LEU A 319 -20.37 -11.24 -12.37
C LEU A 319 -20.84 -10.84 -13.78
N GLU A 320 -20.29 -11.48 -14.83
CA GLU A 320 -20.65 -11.22 -16.23
C GLU A 320 -20.47 -9.75 -16.63
N LEU A 321 -19.38 -9.13 -16.15
CA LEU A 321 -19.07 -7.72 -16.39
C LEU A 321 -17.99 -7.59 -17.47
N PRO A 322 -18.17 -6.75 -18.49
CA PRO A 322 -17.12 -6.41 -19.45
C PRO A 322 -16.02 -5.60 -18.77
N TYR A 323 -14.76 -5.96 -19.01
CA TYR A 323 -13.61 -5.28 -18.43
C TYR A 323 -12.40 -5.32 -19.35
N ARG A 324 -11.39 -4.53 -19.01
CA ARG A 324 -10.04 -4.62 -19.60
C ARG A 324 -8.97 -4.65 -18.51
N VAL A 325 -7.83 -5.19 -18.87
CA VAL A 325 -6.61 -5.15 -18.04
C VAL A 325 -5.60 -4.23 -18.73
N ILE A 326 -5.02 -3.32 -17.96
CA ILE A 326 -3.99 -2.39 -18.42
C ILE A 326 -2.75 -2.51 -17.55
N THR A 327 -1.56 -2.31 -18.13
CA THR A 327 -0.32 -2.10 -17.38
C THR A 327 -0.15 -0.62 -17.18
N LEU A 328 0.05 -0.18 -15.94
CA LEU A 328 0.34 1.22 -15.65
C LEU A 328 1.75 1.58 -16.15
N CYS A 329 1.88 2.76 -16.73
CA CYS A 329 3.16 3.33 -17.11
C CYS A 329 3.93 3.87 -15.89
N THR A 330 5.19 4.18 -16.06
CA THR A 330 6.07 4.63 -14.96
C THR A 330 5.56 5.87 -14.22
N GLY A 331 4.84 6.77 -14.89
CA GLY A 331 4.31 8.00 -14.30
C GLY A 331 3.01 7.83 -13.51
N ASP A 332 2.29 6.71 -13.74
CA ASP A 332 0.98 6.45 -13.11
C ASP A 332 1.04 5.40 -11.97
N MET A 333 2.15 4.71 -11.81
CA MET A 333 2.31 3.69 -10.76
C MET A 333 2.29 4.27 -9.35
N GLY A 334 1.69 3.54 -8.40
CA GLY A 334 1.73 3.83 -6.98
C GLY A 334 3.16 3.88 -6.40
N PHE A 335 3.34 4.64 -5.33
CA PHE A 335 4.65 4.96 -4.73
C PHE A 335 5.53 3.74 -4.41
N GLY A 336 4.95 2.70 -3.81
CA GLY A 336 5.66 1.48 -3.41
C GLY A 336 5.77 0.42 -4.50
N ALA A 337 5.06 0.58 -5.61
CA ALA A 337 4.98 -0.42 -6.65
C ALA A 337 6.17 -0.38 -7.61
N THR A 338 6.60 -1.55 -8.04
CA THR A 338 7.56 -1.75 -9.14
C THR A 338 6.86 -2.09 -10.46
N LYS A 339 5.68 -2.73 -10.39
CA LYS A 339 4.79 -3.01 -11.52
C LYS A 339 3.36 -3.12 -11.03
N THR A 340 2.43 -2.54 -11.79
CA THR A 340 1.01 -2.56 -11.49
C THR A 340 0.19 -2.88 -12.72
N TYR A 341 -0.78 -3.77 -12.55
CA TYR A 341 -1.91 -3.96 -13.46
C TYR A 341 -3.16 -3.38 -12.84
N ASP A 342 -3.89 -2.58 -13.60
CA ASP A 342 -5.25 -2.17 -13.26
C ASP A 342 -6.25 -2.98 -14.09
N LEU A 343 -7.33 -3.37 -13.43
CA LEU A 343 -8.51 -3.91 -14.06
C LEU A 343 -9.55 -2.79 -14.07
N GLU A 344 -10.08 -2.52 -15.25
CA GLU A 344 -11.09 -1.48 -15.44
C GLU A 344 -12.38 -2.10 -15.97
N VAL A 345 -13.48 -1.87 -15.27
CA VAL A 345 -14.81 -2.38 -15.64
C VAL A 345 -15.55 -1.35 -16.48
N TRP A 346 -16.32 -1.84 -17.44
CA TRP A 346 -17.20 -0.98 -18.24
C TRP A 346 -18.33 -0.37 -17.40
N VAL A 347 -18.49 0.94 -17.48
CA VAL A 347 -19.57 1.70 -16.83
C VAL A 347 -20.44 2.36 -17.91
N PRO A 348 -21.60 1.77 -18.23
CA PRO A 348 -22.43 2.19 -19.37
C PRO A 348 -22.82 3.66 -19.36
N ALA A 349 -23.28 4.19 -18.22
CA ALA A 349 -23.74 5.58 -18.14
C ALA A 349 -22.61 6.61 -18.36
N GLN A 350 -21.37 6.24 -18.09
CA GLN A 350 -20.19 7.05 -18.37
C GLN A 350 -19.55 6.74 -19.73
N ASN A 351 -20.02 5.70 -20.40
CA ASN A 351 -19.49 5.21 -21.68
C ASN A 351 -17.96 5.05 -21.65
N THR A 352 -17.43 4.50 -20.57
CA THR A 352 -15.98 4.31 -20.36
C THR A 352 -15.68 3.15 -19.42
N TYR A 353 -14.43 2.70 -19.44
CA TYR A 353 -13.87 1.80 -18.44
C TYR A 353 -13.42 2.59 -17.20
N ARG A 354 -13.69 2.03 -16.02
CA ARG A 354 -13.29 2.62 -14.73
C ARG A 354 -12.53 1.59 -13.90
N GLU A 355 -11.45 2.01 -13.28
CA GLU A 355 -10.66 1.18 -12.36
C GLU A 355 -11.54 0.56 -11.28
N ILE A 356 -11.45 -0.76 -11.13
CA ILE A 356 -12.15 -1.54 -10.10
C ILE A 356 -11.20 -2.38 -9.25
N SER A 357 -10.01 -2.64 -9.75
CA SER A 357 -8.92 -3.30 -9.04
C SER A 357 -7.59 -2.77 -9.54
N SER A 358 -6.64 -2.66 -8.61
CA SER A 358 -5.23 -2.36 -8.91
C SER A 358 -4.38 -3.41 -8.21
N CYS A 359 -3.60 -4.18 -8.96
CA CYS A 359 -2.75 -5.26 -8.47
C CYS A 359 -1.28 -4.88 -8.64
N SER A 360 -0.55 -4.77 -7.54
CA SER A 360 0.83 -4.27 -7.52
C SER A 360 1.80 -5.26 -6.91
N ASN A 361 2.97 -5.38 -7.53
CA ASN A 361 4.16 -5.99 -6.93
C ASN A 361 5.04 -4.86 -6.36
N CYS A 362 5.31 -4.90 -5.06
CA CYS A 362 6.17 -3.94 -4.39
C CYS A 362 7.61 -4.46 -4.20
N GLU A 363 7.88 -5.69 -4.62
CA GLU A 363 9.13 -6.38 -4.36
C GLU A 363 9.52 -6.27 -2.88
N ASP A 364 10.76 -5.93 -2.55
CA ASP A 364 11.25 -5.83 -1.18
C ASP A 364 11.06 -4.43 -0.52
N PHE A 365 10.42 -3.50 -1.22
CA PHE A 365 10.28 -2.11 -0.79
C PHE A 365 9.57 -1.95 0.55
N GLN A 366 8.43 -2.62 0.72
CA GLN A 366 7.68 -2.63 1.98
C GLN A 366 8.35 -3.54 3.01
N ALA A 367 8.86 -4.68 2.59
CA ALA A 367 9.56 -5.62 3.46
C ALA A 367 10.79 -4.97 4.14
N ARG A 368 11.54 -4.12 3.43
CA ARG A 368 12.66 -3.37 4.01
C ARG A 368 12.21 -2.38 5.08
N ARG A 369 11.08 -1.68 4.89
CA ARG A 369 10.47 -0.80 5.90
C ARG A 369 10.02 -1.55 7.15
N MET A 370 9.41 -2.73 6.94
CA MET A 370 8.84 -3.57 8.00
C MET A 370 9.85 -4.54 8.62
N LYS A 371 11.04 -4.69 8.04
CA LYS A 371 12.01 -5.73 8.40
C LYS A 371 11.42 -7.13 8.28
N ALA A 372 10.56 -7.36 7.30
CA ALA A 372 9.93 -8.64 7.02
C ALA A 372 10.88 -9.52 6.20
N ARG A 373 11.26 -10.65 6.77
CA ARG A 373 12.29 -11.54 6.21
C ARG A 373 11.84 -12.99 6.24
N PHE A 374 12.52 -13.80 5.51
CA PHE A 374 12.43 -15.25 5.64
C PHE A 374 13.83 -15.87 5.69
N LYS A 375 13.90 -17.06 6.25
CA LYS A 375 15.13 -17.84 6.30
C LYS A 375 15.14 -18.81 5.12
N ASP A 376 16.08 -18.62 4.18
CA ASP A 376 16.20 -19.48 3.00
C ASP A 376 16.78 -20.87 3.35
N GLU A 377 16.79 -21.78 2.38
CA GLU A 377 17.33 -23.15 2.52
C GLU A 377 18.79 -23.19 2.99
N ASN A 378 19.56 -22.12 2.74
CA ASN A 378 20.96 -21.98 3.16
C ASN A 378 21.08 -21.33 4.56
N GLY A 379 19.97 -21.07 5.24
CA GLY A 379 19.93 -20.45 6.56
C GLY A 379 20.16 -18.93 6.56
N ARG A 380 20.14 -18.27 5.40
CA ARG A 380 20.33 -16.83 5.27
C ARG A 380 19.00 -16.08 5.40
N ASN A 381 19.02 -14.95 6.09
CA ASN A 381 17.87 -14.06 6.17
C ASN A 381 17.79 -13.22 4.88
N ARG A 382 16.66 -13.32 4.18
CA ARG A 382 16.35 -12.55 2.98
C ARG A 382 15.05 -11.77 3.18
N LEU A 383 14.92 -10.59 2.57
CA LEU A 383 13.64 -9.87 2.54
C LEU A 383 12.62 -10.65 1.71
N VAL A 384 11.38 -10.67 2.18
CA VAL A 384 10.25 -11.16 1.37
C VAL A 384 9.88 -10.13 0.32
N HIS A 385 9.15 -10.53 -0.71
CA HIS A 385 8.42 -9.64 -1.61
C HIS A 385 6.95 -9.57 -1.18
N THR A 386 6.35 -8.40 -1.35
CA THR A 386 4.94 -8.15 -1.00
C THR A 386 4.16 -7.71 -2.23
N LEU A 387 2.93 -8.22 -2.33
CA LEU A 387 1.98 -7.87 -3.38
C LEU A 387 0.64 -7.52 -2.73
N ASN A 388 -0.07 -6.60 -3.34
CA ASN A 388 -1.42 -6.22 -2.95
C ASN A 388 -2.30 -6.04 -4.16
N GLY A 389 -3.61 -6.27 -4.00
CA GLY A 389 -4.59 -6.01 -5.03
C GLY A 389 -6.00 -6.05 -4.51
N SER A 390 -6.89 -5.30 -5.16
CA SER A 390 -8.31 -5.33 -4.83
C SER A 390 -8.97 -6.55 -5.46
N GLY A 391 -9.74 -7.25 -4.68
CA GLY A 391 -10.45 -8.43 -5.14
C GLY A 391 -11.95 -8.46 -4.90
N LEU A 392 -12.71 -7.37 -5.06
CA LEU A 392 -12.57 -6.05 -5.71
C LEU A 392 -12.93 -4.88 -4.77
N ALA A 393 -12.99 -3.66 -5.32
CA ALA A 393 -13.68 -2.51 -4.72
C ALA A 393 -15.19 -2.73 -4.76
N VAL A 394 -15.83 -2.92 -3.60
CA VAL A 394 -17.23 -3.37 -3.53
C VAL A 394 -18.20 -2.33 -4.08
N GLY A 395 -18.03 -1.06 -3.74
CA GLY A 395 -18.89 0.03 -4.23
C GLY A 395 -18.84 0.21 -5.75
N ARG A 396 -17.64 0.16 -6.34
CA ARG A 396 -17.50 0.22 -7.82
C ARG A 396 -18.04 -1.03 -8.50
N THR A 397 -17.94 -2.18 -7.87
CA THR A 397 -18.58 -3.41 -8.36
C THR A 397 -20.11 -3.29 -8.34
N LEU A 398 -20.66 -2.68 -7.28
CA LEU A 398 -22.09 -2.38 -7.21
C LEU A 398 -22.52 -1.45 -8.35
N VAL A 399 -21.77 -0.38 -8.64
CA VAL A 399 -22.00 0.49 -9.79
C VAL A 399 -22.08 -0.31 -11.09
N ALA A 400 -21.06 -1.15 -11.33
CA ALA A 400 -20.98 -1.95 -12.55
C ALA A 400 -22.14 -2.95 -12.69
N VAL A 401 -22.52 -3.62 -11.61
CA VAL A 401 -23.67 -4.56 -11.62
C VAL A 401 -24.97 -3.84 -11.90
N LEU A 402 -25.24 -2.71 -11.23
CA LEU A 402 -26.46 -1.93 -11.47
C LEU A 402 -26.55 -1.46 -12.92
N GLU A 403 -25.51 -0.85 -13.45
CA GLU A 403 -25.55 -0.24 -14.76
C GLU A 403 -25.51 -1.25 -15.93
N ASN A 404 -24.68 -2.32 -15.82
CA ASN A 404 -24.58 -3.33 -16.88
C ASN A 404 -25.83 -4.27 -16.94
N HIS A 405 -26.41 -4.56 -15.79
CA HIS A 405 -27.52 -5.54 -15.69
C HIS A 405 -28.92 -4.91 -15.56
N GLN A 406 -29.05 -3.60 -15.82
CA GLN A 406 -30.31 -2.89 -15.78
C GLN A 406 -31.26 -3.31 -16.90
N ASN A 407 -32.56 -3.26 -16.62
CA ASN A 407 -33.65 -3.45 -17.56
C ASN A 407 -34.39 -2.12 -17.78
N ALA A 408 -35.22 -2.07 -18.86
CA ALA A 408 -35.97 -0.89 -19.22
C ALA A 408 -36.91 -0.38 -18.11
N ASP A 409 -37.40 -1.28 -17.27
CA ASP A 409 -38.26 -0.96 -16.12
C ASP A 409 -37.51 -0.54 -14.85
N GLY A 410 -36.18 -0.43 -14.92
CA GLY A 410 -35.35 -0.06 -13.80
C GLY A 410 -34.97 -1.20 -12.85
N SER A 411 -35.43 -2.42 -13.13
CA SER A 411 -34.99 -3.60 -12.38
C SER A 411 -33.60 -4.04 -12.81
N ILE A 412 -32.97 -4.83 -11.97
CA ILE A 412 -31.57 -5.31 -12.16
C ILE A 412 -31.57 -6.84 -12.19
N ASN A 413 -31.05 -7.42 -13.26
CA ASN A 413 -30.82 -8.86 -13.32
C ASN A 413 -29.64 -9.22 -12.39
N ILE A 414 -29.83 -10.25 -11.57
CA ILE A 414 -28.81 -10.70 -10.64
C ILE A 414 -27.95 -11.77 -11.31
N PRO A 415 -26.63 -11.56 -11.47
CA PRO A 415 -25.70 -12.58 -11.95
C PRO A 415 -25.83 -13.89 -11.16
N ALA A 416 -25.75 -15.02 -11.84
CA ALA A 416 -25.96 -16.33 -11.24
C ALA A 416 -25.11 -16.57 -10.00
N ALA A 417 -23.85 -16.09 -10.01
CA ALA A 417 -22.91 -16.23 -8.90
C ALA A 417 -23.38 -15.53 -7.61
N LEU A 418 -24.19 -14.47 -7.69
CA LEU A 418 -24.70 -13.74 -6.53
C LEU A 418 -26.02 -14.28 -5.98
N ARG A 419 -26.77 -15.06 -6.74
CA ARG A 419 -28.09 -15.55 -6.34
C ARG A 419 -28.10 -16.32 -5.03
N PRO A 420 -27.11 -17.19 -4.73
CA PRO A 420 -27.07 -17.89 -3.44
C PRO A 420 -26.99 -16.93 -2.25
N TYR A 421 -26.28 -15.80 -2.40
CA TYR A 421 -26.12 -14.77 -1.35
C TYR A 421 -27.38 -13.89 -1.17
N LEU A 422 -28.29 -13.95 -2.12
CA LEU A 422 -29.54 -13.19 -2.13
C LEU A 422 -30.78 -14.07 -1.95
N GLY A 423 -30.60 -15.34 -1.52
CA GLY A 423 -31.69 -16.27 -1.28
C GLY A 423 -32.36 -16.76 -2.57
N GLY A 424 -31.59 -16.89 -3.66
CA GLY A 424 -32.04 -17.34 -4.95
C GLY A 424 -32.70 -16.27 -5.82
N LEU A 425 -32.65 -14.98 -5.40
CA LEU A 425 -33.26 -13.88 -6.15
C LEU A 425 -32.58 -13.72 -7.51
N GLU A 426 -33.35 -13.74 -8.57
CA GLU A 426 -32.87 -13.58 -9.95
C GLU A 426 -32.93 -12.14 -10.45
N ARG A 427 -33.79 -11.33 -9.83
CA ARG A 427 -34.05 -9.95 -10.24
C ARG A 427 -34.28 -9.07 -9.02
N LEU A 428 -33.68 -7.89 -9.01
CA LEU A 428 -33.88 -6.87 -8.02
C LEU A 428 -34.81 -5.79 -8.56
N GLU A 429 -35.89 -5.53 -7.85
CA GLU A 429 -36.93 -4.56 -8.25
C GLU A 429 -37.13 -3.54 -7.13
N ALA A 430 -37.54 -2.32 -7.48
CA ALA A 430 -38.00 -1.35 -6.49
C ALA A 430 -39.23 -1.91 -5.74
N ASP A 431 -39.42 -1.46 -4.50
CA ASP A 431 -40.66 -1.73 -3.77
C ASP A 431 -41.79 -0.98 -4.42
N ALA A 432 -42.97 -1.65 -4.56
CA ALA A 432 -44.15 -1.09 -5.16
C ALA A 432 -44.73 0.09 -4.36
#